data_03a49c335312f4e11ef22cc543a80390
#
_entry.id   03a49c335312f4e11ef22cc543a80390
#
_cell.length_a   1.000
_cell.length_b   1.000
_cell.length_c   1.000
_cell.angle_alpha   90.00
_cell.angle_beta   90.00
_cell.angle_gamma   90.00
#
_symmetry.space_group_name_H-M   'P 1'
#
loop_
_entity.id
_entity.type
_entity.pdbx_description
1 polymer ?
#
loop_
_entity_poly.entity_id
_entity_poly.type
_entity_poly.pdbx_seq_one_letter_code
_entity_poly.pdbx_strand_id
1 'polypeptide(L)'
;HVRCASFELPFTPGEWFGPGPADDLLAFLGEGGHVRQADDGRWYWSSENFPASEVSLRAAAPENVVIIDTTPDRPKVLGEVDLFSAQVLVHERAIYIHESVQYYVDRLEWHERKAYVHKIDVDHYTYANRAVTLKPLDVFAEAPATGGRRVHGEVMVASLVTLYKKLKF
;
A
#
# COMPACT_ATOMS: atom_id res chain seq x y z
N HIS A 1 -7.10 5.51 11.68
CA HIS A 1 -7.47 6.93 11.80
C HIS A 1 -7.17 7.47 13.21
N VAL A 2 -7.68 6.83 14.30
CA VAL A 2 -7.44 7.29 15.69
C VAL A 2 -5.95 7.43 15.99
N ARG A 3 -5.10 6.47 15.58
CA ARG A 3 -3.62 6.57 15.72
C ARG A 3 -3.05 7.85 15.11
N CYS A 4 -3.46 8.17 13.87
CA CYS A 4 -2.98 9.37 13.18
C CYS A 4 -3.49 10.64 13.87
N ALA A 5 -4.75 10.65 14.30
CA ALA A 5 -5.32 11.78 15.02
C ALA A 5 -4.65 12.01 16.40
N SER A 6 -4.35 10.93 17.14
CA SER A 6 -3.63 10.99 18.42
C SER A 6 -2.20 11.53 18.29
N PHE A 7 -1.56 11.32 17.12
CA PHE A 7 -0.26 11.91 16.83
C PHE A 7 -0.33 13.43 16.64
N GLU A 8 -1.40 13.91 16.01
CA GLU A 8 -1.60 15.34 15.73
C GLU A 8 -2.02 16.11 16.97
N LEU A 9 -3.01 15.60 17.73
CA LEU A 9 -3.59 16.25 18.88
C LEU A 9 -3.95 15.24 19.97
N PRO A 10 -3.83 15.61 21.27
CA PRO A 10 -4.26 14.74 22.35
C PRO A 10 -5.78 14.64 22.40
N PHE A 11 -6.31 13.46 22.68
CA PHE A 11 -7.72 13.21 22.88
C PHE A 11 -8.13 13.49 24.33
N THR A 12 -9.30 14.10 24.50
CA THR A 12 -9.95 14.26 25.82
C THR A 12 -10.84 13.06 26.14
N PRO A 13 -11.04 12.71 27.44
CA PRO A 13 -11.98 11.65 27.80
C PRO A 13 -13.40 11.92 27.27
N GLY A 14 -14.04 10.90 26.70
CA GLY A 14 -15.37 11.00 26.10
C GLY A 14 -15.43 11.71 24.75
N GLU A 15 -14.28 12.08 24.16
CA GLU A 15 -14.25 12.74 22.86
C GLU A 15 -14.72 11.79 21.75
N TRP A 16 -15.58 12.32 20.86
CA TRP A 16 -16.11 11.59 19.73
C TRP A 16 -15.17 11.62 18.54
N PHE A 17 -14.93 10.44 17.94
CA PHE A 17 -14.16 10.30 16.71
C PHE A 17 -14.87 9.35 15.74
N GLY A 18 -15.45 9.90 14.68
CA GLY A 18 -16.26 9.14 13.75
C GLY A 18 -17.63 8.74 14.35
N PRO A 19 -17.98 7.45 14.41
CA PRO A 19 -19.34 7.03 14.80
C PRO A 19 -19.59 7.00 16.32
N GLY A 20 -18.57 7.27 17.16
CA GLY A 20 -18.71 7.13 18.62
C GLY A 20 -17.55 7.71 19.42
N PRO A 21 -17.62 7.58 20.77
CA PRO A 21 -16.50 7.99 21.64
C PRO A 21 -15.26 7.13 21.36
N ALA A 22 -14.10 7.74 21.47
CA ALA A 22 -12.81 7.12 21.15
C ALA A 22 -12.21 6.33 22.33
N ASP A 23 -12.81 6.36 23.52
CA ASP A 23 -12.21 5.86 24.76
C ASP A 23 -11.77 4.40 24.69
N ASP A 24 -12.62 3.48 24.19
CA ASP A 24 -12.29 2.07 24.09
C ASP A 24 -11.13 1.83 23.11
N LEU A 25 -11.09 2.58 21.99
CA LEU A 25 -10.00 2.51 21.03
C LEU A 25 -8.70 3.08 21.58
N LEU A 26 -8.79 4.15 22.36
CA LEU A 26 -7.63 4.75 23.01
C LEU A 26 -7.06 3.84 24.10
N ALA A 27 -7.93 3.18 24.89
CA ALA A 27 -7.51 2.20 25.87
C ALA A 27 -6.78 1.02 25.18
N PHE A 28 -7.34 0.47 24.10
CA PHE A 28 -6.70 -0.58 23.30
C PHE A 28 -5.35 -0.14 22.72
N LEU A 29 -5.25 1.10 22.20
CA LEU A 29 -3.97 1.64 21.72
C LEU A 29 -2.98 1.89 22.85
N GLY A 30 -3.47 2.18 24.06
CA GLY A 30 -2.66 2.31 25.27
C GLY A 30 -2.03 0.99 25.71
N GLU A 31 -2.78 -0.13 25.65
CA GLU A 31 -2.25 -1.48 25.89
C GLU A 31 -1.15 -1.83 24.89
N GLY A 32 -1.28 -1.38 23.65
CA GLY A 32 -0.26 -1.53 22.60
C GLY A 32 0.92 -0.55 22.70
N GLY A 33 0.94 0.37 23.70
CA GLY A 33 2.01 1.33 23.90
C GLY A 33 2.06 2.48 22.88
N HIS A 34 0.99 2.67 22.09
CA HIS A 34 0.93 3.73 21.09
C HIS A 34 0.51 5.08 21.66
N VAL A 35 -0.36 5.06 22.65
CA VAL A 35 -0.80 6.26 23.39
C VAL A 35 -0.67 6.04 24.88
N ARG A 36 -0.59 7.11 25.64
CA ARG A 36 -0.55 7.09 27.09
C ARG A 36 -1.52 8.12 27.66
N GLN A 37 -2.30 7.72 28.66
CA GLN A 37 -3.11 8.65 29.43
C GLN A 37 -2.22 9.38 30.44
N ALA A 38 -2.28 10.70 30.45
CA ALA A 38 -1.57 11.56 31.41
C ALA A 38 -2.44 11.86 32.62
N ASP A 39 -1.86 12.50 33.63
CA ASP A 39 -2.53 12.87 34.90
C ASP A 39 -3.70 13.85 34.69
N ASP A 40 -3.70 14.61 33.60
CA ASP A 40 -4.81 15.49 33.19
C ASP A 40 -5.99 14.74 32.56
N GLY A 41 -5.89 13.41 32.46
CA GLY A 41 -6.89 12.50 31.87
C GLY A 41 -6.84 12.41 30.33
N ARG A 42 -6.02 13.20 29.66
CA ARG A 42 -5.91 13.19 28.20
C ARG A 42 -5.01 12.08 27.72
N TRP A 43 -5.27 11.63 26.50
CA TRP A 43 -4.48 10.64 25.80
C TRP A 43 -3.49 11.30 24.84
N TYR A 44 -2.20 11.03 25.02
CA TYR A 44 -1.10 11.56 24.22
C TYR A 44 -0.43 10.44 23.44
N TRP A 45 0.01 10.74 22.23
CA TRP A 45 0.86 9.84 21.46
C TRP A 45 2.18 9.60 22.21
N SER A 46 2.60 8.33 22.31
CA SER A 46 3.78 7.93 23.07
C SER A 46 4.76 7.03 22.29
N SER A 47 4.39 6.62 21.07
CA SER A 47 5.26 5.83 20.20
C SER A 47 6.21 6.73 19.41
N GLU A 48 7.42 6.23 19.11
CA GLU A 48 8.40 6.92 18.25
C GLU A 48 8.01 6.89 16.76
N ASN A 49 7.12 6.01 16.38
CA ASN A 49 6.72 5.83 14.97
C ASN A 49 5.79 6.95 14.51
N PHE A 50 5.96 7.35 13.25
CA PHE A 50 5.02 8.23 12.56
C PHE A 50 3.85 7.39 12.01
N PRO A 51 2.65 7.47 12.60
CA PRO A 51 1.58 6.50 12.30
C PRO A 51 1.04 6.59 10.88
N ALA A 52 1.13 7.76 10.23
CA ALA A 52 0.66 7.91 8.85
C ALA A 52 1.55 7.18 7.82
N SER A 53 2.81 6.91 8.15
CA SER A 53 3.70 6.13 7.27
C SER A 53 3.28 4.65 7.17
N GLU A 54 2.56 4.14 8.17
CA GLU A 54 2.06 2.77 8.21
C GLU A 54 0.68 2.60 7.56
N VAL A 55 0.06 3.71 7.11
CA VAL A 55 -1.28 3.70 6.52
C VAL A 55 -1.24 4.20 5.09
N SER A 56 -1.52 3.32 4.14
CA SER A 56 -1.72 3.71 2.75
C SER A 56 -3.22 3.84 2.44
N LEU A 57 -3.63 5.01 1.95
CA LEU A 57 -5.00 5.22 1.45
C LEU A 57 -5.19 4.67 0.02
N ARG A 58 -4.11 4.27 -0.67
CA ARG A 58 -4.13 3.72 -2.03
C ARG A 58 -3.99 2.21 -2.06
N ALA A 59 -3.18 1.65 -1.17
CA ALA A 59 -2.90 0.22 -1.12
C ALA A 59 -3.14 -0.30 0.30
N ALA A 60 -3.87 -1.41 0.40
CA ALA A 60 -4.15 -2.04 1.69
C ALA A 60 -2.94 -2.85 2.23
N ALA A 61 -1.91 -3.07 1.40
CA ALA A 61 -0.74 -3.84 1.78
C ALA A 61 0.35 -2.93 2.38
N PRO A 62 0.89 -3.27 3.55
CA PRO A 62 1.97 -2.51 4.19
C PRO A 62 3.34 -2.76 3.55
N GLU A 63 3.40 -3.60 2.53
CA GLU A 63 4.64 -4.08 1.93
C GLU A 63 4.96 -3.35 0.64
N ASN A 64 6.17 -2.79 0.58
CA ASN A 64 6.67 -2.04 -0.57
C ASN A 64 7.90 -2.71 -1.19
N VAL A 65 8.11 -2.44 -2.47
CA VAL A 65 9.33 -2.78 -3.22
C VAL A 65 10.13 -1.49 -3.41
N VAL A 66 11.38 -1.50 -2.97
CA VAL A 66 12.31 -0.38 -3.11
C VAL A 66 12.91 -0.38 -4.52
N ILE A 67 12.88 0.75 -5.21
CA ILE A 67 13.43 0.92 -6.55
C ILE A 67 14.81 1.56 -6.43
N ILE A 68 15.82 0.87 -6.94
CA ILE A 68 17.23 1.23 -6.82
C ILE A 68 17.81 1.52 -8.22
N ASP A 69 18.20 2.77 -8.43
CA ASP A 69 18.93 3.19 -9.64
C ASP A 69 20.40 2.77 -9.54
N THR A 70 20.83 1.99 -10.49
CA THR A 70 22.20 1.50 -10.63
C THR A 70 22.98 2.24 -11.72
N THR A 71 22.40 3.31 -12.30
CA THR A 71 23.10 4.14 -13.31
C THR A 71 24.35 4.83 -12.75
N PRO A 72 24.28 5.44 -11.53
CA PRO A 72 25.47 6.06 -10.96
C PRO A 72 26.41 5.02 -10.31
N ASP A 73 27.69 5.35 -10.16
CA ASP A 73 28.69 4.49 -9.51
C ASP A 73 28.27 4.00 -8.11
N ARG A 74 27.47 4.80 -7.42
CA ARG A 74 26.84 4.43 -6.15
C ARG A 74 25.34 4.33 -6.36
N PRO A 75 24.76 3.14 -6.16
CA PRO A 75 23.31 2.93 -6.27
C PRO A 75 22.52 3.91 -5.40
N LYS A 76 21.42 4.42 -5.94
CA LYS A 76 20.55 5.40 -5.28
C LYS A 76 19.12 4.87 -5.24
N VAL A 77 18.45 5.03 -4.09
CA VAL A 77 17.01 4.77 -3.99
C VAL A 77 16.27 5.88 -4.73
N LEU A 78 15.41 5.49 -5.70
CA LEU A 78 14.52 6.39 -6.41
C LEU A 78 13.19 6.59 -5.68
N GLY A 79 12.67 5.53 -5.08
CA GLY A 79 11.39 5.53 -4.40
C GLY A 79 10.92 4.12 -4.10
N GLU A 80 9.64 4.01 -3.78
CA GLU A 80 9.00 2.74 -3.45
C GLU A 80 7.69 2.60 -4.21
N VAL A 81 7.32 1.35 -4.52
CA VAL A 81 6.00 0.99 -5.04
C VAL A 81 5.41 -0.09 -4.16
N ASP A 82 4.09 -0.10 -3.98
CA ASP A 82 3.45 -1.20 -3.26
C ASP A 82 3.66 -2.54 -3.97
N LEU A 83 3.70 -3.60 -3.17
CA LEU A 83 4.01 -4.95 -3.65
C LEU A 83 3.06 -5.41 -4.77
N PHE A 84 1.79 -4.99 -4.74
CA PHE A 84 0.79 -5.34 -5.74
C PHE A 84 1.08 -4.66 -7.09
N SER A 85 1.46 -3.39 -7.05
CA SER A 85 1.80 -2.60 -8.24
C SER A 85 3.17 -2.96 -8.79
N ALA A 86 4.09 -3.47 -7.96
CA ALA A 86 5.43 -3.82 -8.37
C ALA A 86 5.45 -4.84 -9.53
N GLN A 87 4.55 -5.82 -9.52
CA GLN A 87 4.42 -6.81 -10.60
C GLN A 87 4.06 -6.20 -11.96
N VAL A 88 3.39 -5.05 -11.94
CA VAL A 88 2.93 -4.36 -13.16
C VAL A 88 3.91 -3.28 -13.58
N LEU A 89 4.49 -2.55 -12.62
CA LEU A 89 5.28 -1.36 -12.88
C LEU A 89 6.79 -1.65 -12.99
N VAL A 90 7.30 -2.59 -12.19
CA VAL A 90 8.74 -2.85 -12.07
C VAL A 90 9.08 -4.34 -12.29
N HIS A 91 8.29 -5.05 -13.12
CA HIS A 91 8.67 -6.38 -13.58
C HIS A 91 9.95 -6.31 -14.42
N GLU A 92 10.69 -7.39 -14.51
CA GLU A 92 11.88 -7.47 -15.36
C GLU A 92 11.58 -7.03 -16.78
N ARG A 93 12.48 -6.21 -17.35
CA ARG A 93 12.37 -5.61 -18.69
C ARG A 93 11.26 -4.56 -18.84
N ALA A 94 10.66 -4.09 -17.75
CA ALA A 94 9.75 -2.96 -17.79
C ALA A 94 10.49 -1.65 -18.08
N ILE A 95 9.80 -0.70 -18.69
CA ILE A 95 10.20 0.70 -18.73
C ILE A 95 9.44 1.42 -17.63
N TYR A 96 10.13 1.69 -16.54
CA TYR A 96 9.60 2.43 -15.40
C TYR A 96 9.85 3.92 -15.60
N ILE A 97 8.84 4.74 -15.36
CA ILE A 97 8.95 6.20 -15.50
C ILE A 97 8.87 6.82 -14.12
N HIS A 98 9.90 7.55 -13.73
CA HIS A 98 9.96 8.28 -12.47
C HIS A 98 10.37 9.73 -12.74
N GLU A 99 9.55 10.69 -12.32
CA GLU A 99 9.78 12.13 -12.54
C GLU A 99 10.13 12.48 -14.01
N SER A 100 9.40 11.89 -14.95
CA SER A 100 9.61 12.04 -16.41
C SER A 100 10.92 11.45 -16.95
N VAL A 101 11.67 10.71 -16.15
CA VAL A 101 12.87 9.96 -16.57
C VAL A 101 12.52 8.50 -16.75
N GLN A 102 13.00 7.91 -17.84
CA GLN A 102 12.79 6.50 -18.15
C GLN A 102 13.91 5.65 -17.55
N TYR A 103 13.51 4.52 -16.97
CA TYR A 103 14.40 3.52 -16.40
C TYR A 103 14.04 2.15 -16.92
N TYR A 104 15.04 1.37 -17.30
CA TYR A 104 14.86 -0.05 -17.62
C TYR A 104 15.03 -0.89 -16.36
N VAL A 105 14.10 -1.80 -16.11
CA VAL A 105 14.17 -2.72 -14.98
C VAL A 105 15.01 -3.93 -15.36
N ASP A 106 16.19 -4.05 -14.77
CA ASP A 106 17.13 -5.15 -15.00
C ASP A 106 16.67 -6.41 -14.31
N ARG A 107 16.27 -6.28 -13.04
CA ARG A 107 15.80 -7.41 -12.22
C ARG A 107 14.86 -6.95 -11.11
N LEU A 108 13.93 -7.83 -10.75
CA LEU A 108 13.05 -7.72 -9.61
C LEU A 108 13.33 -8.85 -8.62
N GLU A 109 13.98 -8.54 -7.51
CA GLU A 109 14.22 -9.47 -6.41
C GLU A 109 13.00 -9.49 -5.48
N TRP A 110 12.03 -10.34 -5.83
CA TRP A 110 10.72 -10.38 -5.20
C TRP A 110 10.79 -10.60 -3.68
N HIS A 111 11.61 -11.55 -3.24
CA HIS A 111 11.75 -11.89 -1.82
C HIS A 111 12.49 -10.82 -1.01
N GLU A 112 13.42 -10.11 -1.64
CA GLU A 112 14.15 -9.00 -1.04
C GLU A 112 13.41 -7.67 -1.17
N ARG A 113 12.33 -7.65 -1.96
CA ARG A 113 11.53 -6.45 -2.25
C ARG A 113 12.37 -5.32 -2.80
N LYS A 114 13.20 -5.64 -3.79
CA LYS A 114 14.07 -4.69 -4.47
C LYS A 114 13.94 -4.81 -5.97
N ALA A 115 13.79 -3.69 -6.66
CA ALA A 115 13.87 -3.59 -8.10
C ALA A 115 15.11 -2.77 -8.48
N TYR A 116 15.96 -3.32 -9.32
CA TYR A 116 17.15 -2.66 -9.82
C TYR A 116 16.89 -2.13 -11.21
N VAL A 117 17.17 -0.85 -11.40
CA VAL A 117 16.89 -0.14 -12.64
C VAL A 117 18.10 0.67 -13.08
N HIS A 118 18.21 0.91 -14.39
CA HIS A 118 19.15 1.88 -14.91
C HIS A 118 18.45 2.86 -15.86
N LYS A 119 18.98 4.07 -15.94
CA LYS A 119 18.46 5.12 -16.81
C LYS A 119 18.60 4.72 -18.27
N ILE A 120 17.53 4.93 -19.05
CA ILE A 120 17.50 4.67 -20.50
C ILE A 120 16.70 5.77 -21.21
N ASP A 121 16.92 5.89 -22.52
CA ASP A 121 16.13 6.76 -23.40
C ASP A 121 15.63 5.90 -24.56
N VAL A 122 14.32 5.67 -24.60
CA VAL A 122 13.66 4.81 -25.59
C VAL A 122 12.36 5.41 -26.09
N ASP A 123 11.93 4.99 -27.29
CA ASP A 123 10.72 5.47 -27.99
C ASP A 123 9.46 4.67 -27.64
N HIS A 124 9.49 3.92 -26.56
CA HIS A 124 8.37 3.06 -26.16
C HIS A 124 8.23 2.98 -24.64
N TYR A 125 7.07 2.53 -24.21
CA TYR A 125 6.82 2.12 -22.82
C TYR A 125 6.36 0.67 -22.77
N THR A 126 6.32 0.10 -21.57
CA THR A 126 5.82 -1.26 -21.36
C THR A 126 4.48 -1.21 -20.65
N TYR A 127 3.60 -2.11 -21.04
CA TYR A 127 2.30 -2.31 -20.40
C TYR A 127 2.11 -3.78 -20.05
N ALA A 128 1.99 -4.06 -18.76
CA ALA A 128 1.79 -5.42 -18.26
C ALA A 128 0.30 -5.80 -18.27
N ASN A 129 0.01 -6.98 -18.81
CA ASN A 129 -1.32 -7.57 -18.73
C ASN A 129 -1.42 -8.45 -17.50
N ARG A 130 -2.53 -8.29 -16.77
CA ARG A 130 -2.81 -9.02 -15.54
C ARG A 130 -4.07 -9.87 -15.71
N ALA A 131 -3.94 -11.17 -15.46
CA ALA A 131 -5.08 -12.06 -15.31
C ALA A 131 -5.55 -12.03 -13.85
N VAL A 132 -6.84 -11.83 -13.64
CA VAL A 132 -7.45 -11.81 -12.30
C VAL A 132 -8.50 -12.90 -12.22
N THR A 133 -8.41 -13.74 -11.19
CA THR A 133 -9.38 -14.79 -10.88
C THR A 133 -9.99 -14.50 -9.51
N LEU A 134 -11.31 -14.54 -9.44
CA LEU A 134 -12.09 -14.38 -8.22
C LEU A 134 -12.72 -15.71 -7.83
N LYS A 135 -12.53 -16.11 -6.58
CA LYS A 135 -13.18 -17.31 -6.02
C LYS A 135 -13.89 -16.93 -4.72
N PRO A 136 -15.23 -17.00 -4.65
CA PRO A 136 -15.94 -16.87 -3.40
C PRO A 136 -15.50 -17.97 -2.42
N LEU A 137 -15.18 -17.58 -1.20
CA LEU A 137 -14.80 -18.48 -0.11
C LEU A 137 -15.98 -18.72 0.84
N ASP A 138 -16.66 -17.63 1.23
CA ASP A 138 -17.83 -17.69 2.09
C ASP A 138 -18.85 -16.61 1.71
N VAL A 139 -20.12 -16.87 1.99
CA VAL A 139 -21.24 -15.99 1.67
C VAL A 139 -22.00 -15.66 2.94
N PHE A 140 -21.96 -14.39 3.37
CA PHE A 140 -22.59 -13.93 4.60
C PHE A 140 -24.02 -13.43 4.36
N ALA A 141 -24.28 -12.83 3.19
CA ALA A 141 -25.60 -12.32 2.83
C ALA A 141 -25.81 -12.32 1.31
N GLU A 142 -27.04 -12.56 0.89
CA GLU A 142 -27.47 -12.48 -0.51
C GLU A 142 -28.68 -11.57 -0.66
N ALA A 143 -28.78 -10.88 -1.78
CA ALA A 143 -29.94 -10.09 -2.17
C ALA A 143 -30.16 -10.15 -3.68
N PRO A 144 -31.39 -10.09 -4.17
CA PRO A 144 -31.69 -9.95 -5.58
C PRO A 144 -31.12 -8.63 -6.13
N ALA A 145 -30.68 -8.66 -7.37
CA ALA A 145 -30.28 -7.47 -8.12
C ALA A 145 -30.77 -7.55 -9.56
N THR A 146 -30.93 -6.43 -10.21
CA THR A 146 -31.38 -6.38 -11.62
C THR A 146 -30.37 -7.13 -12.50
N GLY A 147 -30.81 -8.21 -13.13
CA GLY A 147 -29.97 -9.04 -14.02
C GLY A 147 -29.04 -10.04 -13.29
N GLY A 148 -29.22 -10.24 -11.97
CA GLY A 148 -28.41 -11.18 -11.23
C GLY A 148 -28.72 -11.19 -9.73
N ARG A 149 -27.71 -11.56 -8.93
CA ARG A 149 -27.77 -11.49 -7.47
C ARG A 149 -26.56 -10.75 -6.91
N ARG A 150 -26.75 -10.02 -5.83
CA ARG A 150 -25.70 -9.38 -5.05
C ARG A 150 -25.36 -10.26 -3.87
N VAL A 151 -24.07 -10.49 -3.68
CA VAL A 151 -23.54 -11.34 -2.60
C VAL A 151 -22.55 -10.52 -1.78
N HIS A 152 -22.60 -10.66 -0.46
CA HIS A 152 -21.60 -10.16 0.46
C HIS A 152 -20.94 -11.35 1.15
N GLY A 153 -19.61 -11.39 1.14
CA GLY A 153 -18.85 -12.52 1.67
C GLY A 153 -17.36 -12.38 1.51
N GLU A 154 -16.65 -13.44 1.82
CA GLU A 154 -15.20 -13.53 1.59
C GLU A 154 -14.90 -14.00 0.17
N VAL A 155 -13.91 -13.38 -0.44
CA VAL A 155 -13.44 -13.74 -1.78
C VAL A 155 -11.92 -13.88 -1.78
N MET A 156 -11.43 -14.91 -2.45
CA MET A 156 -10.02 -15.00 -2.83
C MET A 156 -9.81 -14.32 -4.18
N VAL A 157 -8.90 -13.37 -4.22
CA VAL A 157 -8.48 -12.70 -5.44
C VAL A 157 -7.08 -13.19 -5.79
N ALA A 158 -6.92 -13.92 -6.89
CA ALA A 158 -5.63 -14.28 -7.44
C ALA A 158 -5.32 -13.39 -8.63
N SER A 159 -4.17 -12.75 -8.62
CA SER A 159 -3.72 -11.86 -9.69
C SER A 159 -2.33 -12.29 -10.16
N LEU A 160 -2.16 -12.46 -11.47
CA LEU A 160 -0.91 -12.89 -12.08
C LEU A 160 -0.61 -12.01 -13.29
N VAL A 161 0.59 -11.44 -13.35
CA VAL A 161 1.10 -10.81 -14.57
C VAL A 161 1.50 -11.92 -15.56
N THR A 162 0.84 -11.97 -16.70
CA THR A 162 0.98 -13.07 -17.67
C THR A 162 1.91 -12.73 -18.82
N LEU A 163 1.89 -11.47 -19.26
CA LEU A 163 2.73 -10.95 -20.32
C LEU A 163 2.81 -9.42 -20.25
N TYR A 164 3.77 -8.85 -20.94
CA TYR A 164 3.81 -7.40 -21.17
C TYR A 164 3.94 -7.10 -22.67
N LYS A 165 3.50 -5.91 -23.05
CA LYS A 165 3.60 -5.38 -24.42
C LYS A 165 4.51 -4.18 -24.42
N LYS A 166 5.28 -4.02 -25.51
CA LYS A 166 5.99 -2.77 -25.82
C LYS A 166 5.11 -1.94 -26.74
N LEU A 167 4.84 -0.73 -26.35
CA LEU A 167 3.98 0.21 -27.09
C LEU A 167 4.81 1.45 -27.42
N LYS A 168 4.86 1.84 -28.69
CA LYS A 168 5.49 3.08 -29.13
C LYS A 168 4.68 4.30 -28.65
N PHE A 169 5.41 5.38 -28.41
CA PHE A 169 4.81 6.69 -28.20
C PHE A 169 4.17 7.20 -29.49
#